data_7ee78cb65f10dc433c9f94d7a146c1f0
#
_entry.id   7ee78cb65f10dc433c9f94d7a146c1f0
#
_cell.length_a   1.000
_cell.length_b   1.000
_cell.length_c   1.000
_cell.angle_alpha   90.00
_cell.angle_beta   90.00
_cell.angle_gamma   90.00
#
_symmetry.space_group_name_H-M   'P 1'
#
loop_
_entity.id
_entity.type
_entity.pdbx_description
1 polymer ?
#
loop_
_entity_poly.entity_id
_entity_poly.type
_entity_poly.pdbx_seq_one_letter_code
_entity_poly.pdbx_strand_id
1 'polypeptide(L)'
;MKEFEPFVRSFGGTVLELGSRDGHDANAMNSIFRATRTVIIEANPECYLDIIRNYPDFESYKIAITDHSGWVEFYAMSHDNSVSALGQSSLLYRDFYDTMASKIAVPGETMDEFVRMARIDSIEAMKIDVEGATYQVLEGFTKIRMTRLLHIESEHKVYWEGQKLYEDTARFMKEAGYEQVYFKMVFEEQSDSIWQRKD
;
A
#
# COMPACT_ATOMS: atom_id res chain seq x y z
N MET A 1 1.07 4.25 12.50
CA MET A 1 0.09 5.21 11.93
C MET A 1 -0.11 6.52 12.72
N LYS A 2 0.37 6.61 13.98
CA LYS A 2 0.28 7.89 14.76
C LYS A 2 0.99 9.08 14.08
N GLU A 3 1.90 8.80 13.17
CA GLU A 3 2.61 9.79 12.35
C GLU A 3 1.67 10.67 11.52
N PHE A 4 0.45 10.21 11.24
CA PHE A 4 -0.57 11.02 10.58
C PHE A 4 -1.22 12.07 11.47
N GLU A 5 -1.26 11.88 12.79
CA GLU A 5 -1.99 12.76 13.72
C GLU A 5 -1.71 14.26 13.53
N PRO A 6 -0.43 14.71 13.34
CA PRO A 6 -0.12 16.12 13.14
C PRO A 6 -0.70 16.74 11.86
N PHE A 7 -1.09 15.90 10.91
CA PHE A 7 -1.54 16.31 9.57
C PHE A 7 -3.05 16.18 9.36
N VAL A 8 -3.80 15.77 10.39
CA VAL A 8 -5.27 15.70 10.34
C VAL A 8 -5.83 17.13 10.33
N ARG A 9 -6.44 17.53 9.19
CA ARG A 9 -7.10 18.85 9.05
C ARG A 9 -8.61 18.78 9.24
N SER A 10 -9.21 17.62 8.95
CA SER A 10 -10.65 17.37 9.08
C SER A 10 -10.88 15.90 9.42
N PHE A 11 -12.04 15.61 9.97
CA PHE A 11 -12.48 14.24 10.22
C PHE A 11 -13.44 13.77 9.12
N GLY A 12 -13.48 12.48 8.89
CA GLY A 12 -14.29 11.86 7.84
C GLY A 12 -13.47 11.57 6.57
N GLY A 13 -14.16 11.33 5.46
CA GLY A 13 -13.54 10.99 4.18
C GLY A 13 -13.15 9.52 4.06
N THR A 14 -12.45 9.19 2.97
CA THR A 14 -11.98 7.84 2.68
C THR A 14 -10.54 7.68 3.12
N VAL A 15 -10.25 6.62 3.88
CA VAL A 15 -8.87 6.13 4.11
C VAL A 15 -8.67 4.81 3.37
N LEU A 16 -7.45 4.57 2.87
CA LEU A 16 -7.14 3.43 2.02
C LEU A 16 -5.78 2.84 2.39
N GLU A 17 -5.69 1.51 2.47
CA GLU A 17 -4.46 0.78 2.70
C GLU A 17 -4.19 -0.21 1.58
N LEU A 18 -2.99 -0.17 1.01
CA LEU A 18 -2.47 -1.12 0.01
C LEU A 18 -1.39 -1.99 0.64
N GLY A 19 -1.54 -3.32 0.56
CA GLY A 19 -0.64 -4.29 1.19
C GLY A 19 -0.86 -4.33 2.70
N SER A 20 -2.08 -4.66 3.10
CA SER A 20 -2.50 -4.50 4.50
C SER A 20 -2.05 -5.61 5.42
N ARG A 21 -1.72 -6.79 4.91
CA ARG A 21 -1.42 -8.00 5.69
C ARG A 21 -2.53 -8.39 6.70
N ASP A 22 -2.86 -7.52 7.66
CA ASP A 22 -3.74 -7.85 8.80
C ASP A 22 -4.83 -6.82 9.12
N GLY A 23 -4.89 -5.68 8.42
CA GLY A 23 -5.91 -4.63 8.60
C GLY A 23 -5.66 -3.66 9.77
N HIS A 24 -4.59 -3.84 10.55
CA HIS A 24 -4.34 -3.03 11.73
C HIS A 24 -4.08 -1.55 11.40
N ASP A 25 -3.34 -1.27 10.34
CA ASP A 25 -3.02 0.11 9.96
C ASP A 25 -4.24 0.83 9.35
N ALA A 26 -5.06 0.12 8.56
CA ALA A 26 -6.36 0.65 8.11
C ALA A 26 -7.26 1.02 9.28
N ASN A 27 -7.34 0.15 10.31
CA ASN A 27 -8.13 0.43 11.51
C ASN A 27 -7.56 1.61 12.32
N ALA A 28 -6.25 1.74 12.40
CA ALA A 28 -5.61 2.90 13.03
C ALA A 28 -5.91 4.19 12.26
N MET A 29 -5.80 4.18 10.92
CA MET A 29 -6.18 5.32 10.07
C MET A 29 -7.67 5.66 10.21
N ASN A 30 -8.55 4.64 10.22
CA ASN A 30 -9.98 4.85 10.46
C ASN A 30 -10.24 5.63 11.76
N SER A 31 -9.55 5.26 12.83
CA SER A 31 -9.68 5.91 14.14
C SER A 31 -9.11 7.33 14.14
N ILE A 32 -7.91 7.54 13.58
CA ILE A 32 -7.22 8.84 13.55
C ILE A 32 -8.02 9.87 12.74
N PHE A 33 -8.51 9.49 11.55
CA PHE A 33 -9.26 10.36 10.67
C PHE A 33 -10.77 10.36 10.95
N ARG A 34 -11.27 9.47 11.83
CA ARG A 34 -12.70 9.18 12.01
C ARG A 34 -13.36 9.00 10.65
N ALA A 35 -12.76 8.10 9.85
CA ALA A 35 -13.12 7.93 8.46
C ALA A 35 -14.57 7.50 8.30
N THR A 36 -15.23 8.00 7.26
CA THR A 36 -16.57 7.55 6.86
C THR A 36 -16.54 6.34 5.95
N ARG A 37 -15.35 6.05 5.40
CA ARG A 37 -15.12 4.91 4.53
C ARG A 37 -13.69 4.42 4.72
N THR A 38 -13.52 3.13 4.99
CA THR A 38 -12.22 2.47 5.09
C THR A 38 -12.13 1.38 4.04
N VAL A 39 -11.08 1.45 3.21
CA VAL A 39 -10.85 0.54 2.10
C VAL A 39 -9.51 -0.15 2.30
N ILE A 40 -9.50 -1.48 2.13
CA ILE A 40 -8.31 -2.33 2.24
C ILE A 40 -8.12 -3.08 0.94
N ILE A 41 -6.88 -3.09 0.44
CA ILE A 41 -6.49 -3.88 -0.71
C ILE A 41 -5.35 -4.80 -0.30
N GLU A 42 -5.58 -6.11 -0.46
CA GLU A 42 -4.63 -7.16 -0.10
C GLU A 42 -4.65 -8.27 -1.15
N ALA A 43 -3.50 -8.54 -1.76
CA ALA A 43 -3.39 -9.54 -2.81
C ALA A 43 -3.20 -10.96 -2.30
N ASN A 44 -2.58 -11.12 -1.10
CA ASN A 44 -2.38 -12.44 -0.49
C ASN A 44 -3.72 -13.01 -0.02
N PRO A 45 -4.15 -14.20 -0.54
CA PRO A 45 -5.43 -14.79 -0.19
C PRO A 45 -5.62 -15.10 1.29
N GLU A 46 -4.55 -15.49 2.00
CA GLU A 46 -4.60 -15.82 3.43
C GLU A 46 -4.79 -14.56 4.26
N CYS A 47 -3.98 -13.53 3.99
CA CYS A 47 -4.11 -12.22 4.63
C CYS A 47 -5.49 -11.60 4.39
N TYR A 48 -5.99 -11.66 3.15
CA TYR A 48 -7.33 -11.19 2.82
C TYR A 48 -8.43 -11.88 3.64
N LEU A 49 -8.34 -13.21 3.83
CA LEU A 49 -9.31 -13.94 4.64
C LEU A 49 -9.27 -13.53 6.12
N ASP A 50 -8.10 -13.22 6.66
CA ASP A 50 -7.97 -12.72 8.02
C ASP A 50 -8.54 -11.30 8.16
N ILE A 51 -8.29 -10.43 7.18
CA ILE A 51 -8.83 -9.07 7.16
C ILE A 51 -10.37 -9.08 7.19
N ILE A 52 -11.04 -9.82 6.29
CA ILE A 52 -12.51 -9.83 6.24
C ILE A 52 -13.14 -10.48 7.49
N ARG A 53 -12.41 -11.35 8.19
CA ARG A 53 -12.85 -11.93 9.45
C ARG A 53 -12.72 -10.94 10.61
N ASN A 54 -11.62 -10.19 10.67
CA ASN A 54 -11.31 -9.30 11.78
C ASN A 54 -11.96 -7.91 11.62
N TYR A 55 -12.18 -7.47 10.38
CA TYR A 55 -12.73 -6.15 10.04
C TYR A 55 -13.87 -6.27 9.01
N PRO A 56 -14.97 -6.96 9.35
CA PRO A 56 -16.06 -7.23 8.39
C PRO A 56 -16.81 -5.97 7.92
N ASP A 57 -16.67 -4.86 8.62
CA ASP A 57 -17.29 -3.57 8.27
C ASP A 57 -16.44 -2.73 7.31
N PHE A 58 -15.20 -3.13 7.04
CA PHE A 58 -14.33 -2.44 6.09
C PHE A 58 -14.50 -3.01 4.68
N GLU A 59 -14.43 -2.13 3.68
CA GLU A 59 -14.44 -2.57 2.29
C GLU A 59 -13.09 -3.20 1.93
N SER A 60 -13.07 -4.51 1.68
CA SER A 60 -11.84 -5.25 1.41
C SER A 60 -11.85 -5.85 0.01
N TYR A 61 -10.73 -5.73 -0.70
CA TYR A 61 -10.57 -6.20 -2.08
C TYR A 61 -9.35 -7.12 -2.19
N LYS A 62 -9.56 -8.32 -2.78
CA LYS A 62 -8.50 -9.29 -3.03
C LYS A 62 -7.93 -9.10 -4.43
N ILE A 63 -7.11 -8.08 -4.58
CA ILE A 63 -6.42 -7.71 -5.83
C ILE A 63 -5.02 -7.17 -5.52
N ALA A 64 -4.14 -7.17 -6.50
CA ALA A 64 -2.90 -6.40 -6.47
C ALA A 64 -3.10 -5.06 -7.18
N ILE A 65 -2.50 -3.98 -6.64
CA ILE A 65 -2.40 -2.72 -7.37
C ILE A 65 -1.03 -2.66 -8.05
N THR A 66 -1.03 -2.35 -9.33
CA THR A 66 0.16 -2.35 -10.20
C THR A 66 0.02 -1.31 -11.32
N ASP A 67 0.92 -1.32 -12.30
CA ASP A 67 0.95 -0.39 -13.44
C ASP A 67 0.02 -0.78 -14.60
N HIS A 68 -0.61 -1.97 -14.56
CA HIS A 68 -1.51 -2.46 -15.61
C HIS A 68 -2.62 -3.35 -15.05
N SER A 69 -3.75 -3.45 -15.78
CA SER A 69 -4.86 -4.36 -15.44
C SER A 69 -4.66 -5.73 -16.06
N GLY A 70 -5.11 -6.79 -15.36
CA GLY A 70 -5.06 -8.17 -15.82
C GLY A 70 -4.65 -9.16 -14.74
N TRP A 71 -4.35 -10.38 -15.11
CA TRP A 71 -3.78 -11.36 -14.19
C TRP A 71 -2.28 -11.14 -14.08
N VAL A 72 -1.82 -11.02 -12.84
CA VAL A 72 -0.39 -10.80 -12.53
C VAL A 72 0.16 -11.92 -11.65
N GLU A 73 1.45 -12.16 -11.77
CA GLU A 73 2.19 -13.08 -10.92
C GLU A 73 2.40 -12.45 -9.56
N PHE A 74 2.21 -13.24 -8.49
CA PHE A 74 2.35 -12.80 -7.12
C PHE A 74 3.01 -13.89 -6.28
N TYR A 75 3.99 -13.51 -5.48
CA TYR A 75 4.72 -14.39 -4.57
C TYR A 75 4.08 -14.31 -3.18
N ALA A 76 3.16 -15.25 -2.91
CA ALA A 76 2.39 -15.29 -1.68
C ALA A 76 3.12 -16.07 -0.59
N MET A 77 3.39 -15.45 0.53
CA MET A 77 3.82 -16.11 1.76
C MET A 77 2.62 -16.69 2.48
N SER A 78 2.80 -17.79 3.23
CA SER A 78 1.71 -18.44 3.95
C SER A 78 1.91 -18.41 5.47
N HIS A 79 0.86 -18.68 6.23
CA HIS A 79 0.91 -18.83 7.69
C HIS A 79 1.91 -19.90 8.17
N ASP A 80 2.18 -20.91 7.33
CA ASP A 80 3.14 -21.97 7.65
C ASP A 80 4.59 -21.46 7.72
N ASN A 81 4.90 -20.33 7.09
CA ASN A 81 6.25 -19.75 7.08
C ASN A 81 6.60 -19.02 8.39
N SER A 82 5.76 -18.22 8.89
CA SER A 82 5.69 -17.48 10.17
C SER A 82 4.78 -16.25 10.00
N VAL A 83 4.26 -15.71 11.08
CA VAL A 83 3.43 -14.49 11.05
C VAL A 83 4.20 -13.29 10.49
N SER A 84 5.50 -13.19 10.76
CA SER A 84 6.35 -12.11 10.21
C SER A 84 6.64 -12.26 8.72
N ALA A 85 6.63 -13.50 8.19
CA ALA A 85 6.88 -13.75 6.78
C ALA A 85 5.69 -13.35 5.90
N LEU A 86 4.45 -13.44 6.40
CA LEU A 86 3.25 -13.05 5.65
C LEU A 86 3.31 -11.64 5.07
N GLY A 87 3.90 -10.71 5.81
CA GLY A 87 4.10 -9.33 5.37
C GLY A 87 5.07 -9.16 4.21
N GLN A 88 5.82 -10.21 3.82
CA GLN A 88 6.81 -10.13 2.75
C GLN A 88 6.31 -10.66 1.40
N SER A 89 4.99 -10.77 1.21
CA SER A 89 4.40 -11.14 -0.08
C SER A 89 4.54 -9.99 -1.09
N SER A 90 4.88 -10.27 -2.34
CA SER A 90 5.19 -9.24 -3.34
C SER A 90 4.79 -9.61 -4.77
N LEU A 91 4.62 -8.59 -5.62
CA LEU A 91 4.59 -8.73 -7.08
C LEU A 91 5.99 -8.98 -7.67
N LEU A 92 7.03 -8.58 -6.96
CA LEU A 92 8.40 -8.69 -7.42
C LEU A 92 9.09 -9.92 -6.84
N TYR A 93 9.96 -10.54 -7.63
CA TYR A 93 10.71 -11.71 -7.21
C TYR A 93 11.84 -11.34 -6.24
N ARG A 94 12.09 -12.25 -5.29
CA ARG A 94 13.23 -12.22 -4.37
C ARG A 94 13.76 -13.64 -4.16
N ASP A 95 15.08 -13.84 -4.11
CA ASP A 95 15.74 -15.16 -4.12
C ASP A 95 15.17 -16.18 -3.14
N PHE A 96 14.81 -15.78 -1.92
CA PHE A 96 14.28 -16.71 -0.95
C PHE A 96 12.86 -17.21 -1.25
N TYR A 97 12.14 -16.59 -2.17
CA TYR A 97 10.77 -16.99 -2.55
C TYR A 97 10.70 -18.37 -3.19
N ASP A 98 11.78 -18.85 -3.81
CA ASP A 98 11.82 -20.19 -4.40
C ASP A 98 11.55 -21.29 -3.36
N THR A 99 11.83 -21.04 -2.09
CA THR A 99 11.68 -22.02 -1.00
C THR A 99 10.56 -21.66 -0.01
N MET A 100 10.08 -20.44 0.01
CA MET A 100 9.17 -19.93 1.03
C MET A 100 7.85 -19.40 0.50
N ALA A 101 7.79 -18.90 -0.74
CA ALA A 101 6.57 -18.35 -1.30
C ALA A 101 5.89 -19.30 -2.28
N SER A 102 4.57 -19.23 -2.35
CA SER A 102 3.80 -19.82 -3.43
C SER A 102 3.63 -18.82 -4.56
N LYS A 103 4.09 -19.18 -5.74
CA LYS A 103 3.87 -18.38 -6.95
C LYS A 103 2.43 -18.61 -7.44
N ILE A 104 1.60 -17.59 -7.38
CA ILE A 104 0.19 -17.63 -7.77
C ILE A 104 -0.15 -16.54 -8.77
N ALA A 105 -1.28 -16.68 -9.48
CA ALA A 105 -1.86 -15.60 -10.27
C ALA A 105 -2.95 -14.90 -9.47
N VAL A 106 -2.91 -13.57 -9.41
CA VAL A 106 -3.93 -12.74 -8.76
C VAL A 106 -4.46 -11.69 -9.74
N PRO A 107 -5.70 -11.21 -9.58
CA PRO A 107 -6.16 -10.06 -10.34
C PRO A 107 -5.29 -8.83 -10.04
N GLY A 108 -4.83 -8.16 -11.05
CA GLY A 108 -4.09 -6.89 -10.97
C GLY A 108 -4.90 -5.76 -11.56
N GLU A 109 -4.86 -4.59 -10.93
CA GLU A 109 -5.51 -3.38 -11.43
C GLU A 109 -4.61 -2.16 -11.24
N THR A 110 -4.75 -1.17 -12.12
CA THR A 110 -4.16 0.14 -11.85
C THR A 110 -4.95 0.86 -10.76
N MET A 111 -4.28 1.74 -10.01
CA MET A 111 -4.98 2.55 -9.00
C MET A 111 -6.05 3.44 -9.63
N ASP A 112 -5.83 3.94 -10.86
CA ASP A 112 -6.81 4.74 -11.59
C ASP A 112 -8.09 3.97 -11.92
N GLU A 113 -7.96 2.71 -12.32
CA GLU A 113 -9.11 1.83 -12.61
C GLU A 113 -9.80 1.41 -11.32
N PHE A 114 -9.02 1.09 -10.28
CA PHE A 114 -9.56 0.73 -8.97
C PHE A 114 -10.44 1.85 -8.39
N VAL A 115 -9.97 3.11 -8.33
CA VAL A 115 -10.76 4.21 -7.78
C VAL A 115 -12.03 4.47 -8.59
N ARG A 116 -11.99 4.23 -9.91
CA ARG A 116 -13.15 4.31 -10.78
C ARG A 116 -14.18 3.22 -10.44
N MET A 117 -13.75 1.96 -10.33
CA MET A 117 -14.62 0.81 -10.01
C MET A 117 -15.22 0.93 -8.60
N ALA A 118 -14.41 1.30 -7.63
CA ALA A 118 -14.81 1.47 -6.24
C ALA A 118 -15.57 2.79 -5.99
N ARG A 119 -15.73 3.66 -7.02
CA ARG A 119 -16.39 4.97 -6.93
C ARG A 119 -15.82 5.82 -5.79
N ILE A 120 -14.49 5.98 -5.81
CA ILE A 120 -13.77 6.83 -4.86
C ILE A 120 -13.45 8.14 -5.56
N ASP A 121 -14.00 9.25 -5.06
CA ASP A 121 -13.80 10.60 -5.64
C ASP A 121 -12.63 11.34 -4.99
N SER A 122 -12.32 11.01 -3.74
CA SER A 122 -11.19 11.60 -2.99
C SER A 122 -10.71 10.66 -1.89
N ILE A 123 -9.41 10.75 -1.57
CA ILE A 123 -8.77 9.96 -0.52
C ILE A 123 -8.11 10.93 0.46
N GLU A 124 -8.52 10.87 1.72
CA GLU A 124 -7.97 11.70 2.79
C GLU A 124 -6.58 11.25 3.20
N ALA A 125 -6.41 9.92 3.39
CA ALA A 125 -5.11 9.32 3.67
C ALA A 125 -5.00 7.94 3.01
N MET A 126 -3.82 7.64 2.47
CA MET A 126 -3.49 6.34 1.89
C MET A 126 -2.17 5.84 2.49
N LYS A 127 -2.11 4.55 2.85
CA LYS A 127 -0.85 3.84 3.10
C LYS A 127 -0.53 2.96 1.89
N ILE A 128 0.72 2.96 1.47
CA ILE A 128 1.29 2.07 0.46
C ILE A 128 2.44 1.29 1.11
N ASP A 129 2.25 -0.02 1.23
CA ASP A 129 3.20 -0.95 1.82
C ASP A 129 3.07 -2.30 1.07
N VAL A 130 3.71 -2.37 -0.10
CA VAL A 130 3.53 -3.46 -1.07
C VAL A 130 4.85 -4.17 -1.41
N GLU A 131 5.78 -4.14 -0.47
CA GLU A 131 7.00 -4.93 -0.48
C GLU A 131 7.75 -4.84 -1.83
N GLY A 132 8.41 -3.70 -2.06
CA GLY A 132 9.21 -3.41 -3.25
C GLY A 132 8.43 -2.94 -4.48
N ALA A 133 7.10 -3.19 -4.55
CA ALA A 133 6.28 -2.85 -5.73
C ALA A 133 5.65 -1.44 -5.67
N THR A 134 6.06 -0.60 -4.73
CA THR A 134 5.52 0.76 -4.53
C THR A 134 5.55 1.60 -5.81
N TYR A 135 6.59 1.50 -6.61
CA TYR A 135 6.73 2.32 -7.81
C TYR A 135 5.72 1.93 -8.89
N GLN A 136 5.40 0.64 -9.06
CA GLN A 136 4.36 0.17 -9.97
C GLN A 136 2.97 0.70 -9.58
N VAL A 137 2.67 0.76 -8.26
CA VAL A 137 1.46 1.41 -7.76
C VAL A 137 1.39 2.87 -8.21
N LEU A 138 2.49 3.60 -8.05
CA LEU A 138 2.58 5.02 -8.41
C LEU A 138 2.44 5.24 -9.93
N GLU A 139 3.06 4.41 -10.77
CA GLU A 139 2.94 4.47 -12.23
C GLU A 139 1.50 4.24 -12.69
N GLY A 140 0.75 3.35 -12.01
CA GLY A 140 -0.67 3.08 -12.27
C GLY A 140 -1.63 4.13 -11.67
N PHE A 141 -1.13 5.23 -11.09
CA PHE A 141 -1.96 6.22 -10.39
C PHE A 141 -1.79 7.64 -10.94
N THR A 142 -2.26 7.89 -12.16
CA THR A 142 -2.17 9.23 -12.79
C THR A 142 -3.03 10.27 -12.06
N LYS A 143 -4.10 9.82 -11.38
CA LYS A 143 -5.00 10.63 -10.54
C LYS A 143 -4.51 10.79 -9.10
N ILE A 144 -3.25 10.57 -8.82
CA ILE A 144 -2.69 10.57 -7.45
C ILE A 144 -3.07 11.82 -6.64
N ARG A 145 -3.25 12.97 -7.30
CA ARG A 145 -3.65 14.23 -6.63
C ARG A 145 -5.06 14.22 -6.03
N MET A 146 -5.85 13.16 -6.24
CA MET A 146 -7.08 12.95 -5.48
C MET A 146 -6.82 12.52 -4.03
N THR A 147 -5.58 12.13 -3.70
CA THR A 147 -5.13 11.77 -2.36
C THR A 147 -4.49 12.98 -1.67
N ARG A 148 -4.89 13.27 -0.44
CA ARG A 148 -4.34 14.39 0.33
C ARG A 148 -3.03 14.03 1.03
N LEU A 149 -2.98 12.86 1.69
CA LEU A 149 -1.81 12.35 2.41
C LEU A 149 -1.48 10.93 1.95
N LEU A 150 -0.21 10.68 1.68
CA LEU A 150 0.30 9.32 1.44
C LEU A 150 1.37 8.98 2.46
N HIS A 151 1.20 7.84 3.14
CA HIS A 151 2.26 7.18 3.90
C HIS A 151 2.85 6.10 3.00
N ILE A 152 4.14 6.18 2.73
CA ILE A 152 4.83 5.29 1.80
C ILE A 152 6.02 4.66 2.52
N GLU A 153 6.05 3.33 2.54
CA GLU A 153 7.22 2.55 2.88
C GLU A 153 8.11 2.42 1.65
N SER A 154 9.40 2.60 1.82
CA SER A 154 10.38 2.50 0.74
C SER A 154 11.72 1.98 1.23
N GLU A 155 12.37 1.19 0.38
CA GLU A 155 13.71 0.66 0.62
C GLU A 155 14.78 1.58 0.05
N HIS A 156 15.96 1.55 0.68
CA HIS A 156 17.18 2.25 0.27
C HIS A 156 18.19 1.32 -0.40
N LYS A 157 17.87 0.03 -0.48
CA LYS A 157 18.66 -1.01 -1.15
C LYS A 157 17.73 -1.96 -1.91
N VAL A 158 18.23 -2.49 -3.00
CA VAL A 158 17.49 -3.47 -3.82
C VAL A 158 17.41 -4.81 -3.08
N TYR A 159 16.19 -5.25 -2.83
CA TYR A 159 15.85 -6.56 -2.27
C TYR A 159 15.06 -7.42 -3.27
N TRP A 160 14.34 -6.81 -4.19
CA TRP A 160 13.51 -7.47 -5.18
C TRP A 160 14.00 -7.14 -6.59
N GLU A 161 13.86 -8.06 -7.50
CA GLU A 161 14.20 -7.84 -8.90
C GLU A 161 13.34 -6.73 -9.52
N GLY A 162 14.00 -5.75 -10.16
CA GLY A 162 13.29 -4.62 -10.79
C GLY A 162 12.77 -3.55 -9.86
N GLN A 163 12.99 -3.69 -8.54
CA GLN A 163 12.57 -2.70 -7.54
C GLN A 163 13.14 -1.31 -7.82
N LYS A 164 12.31 -0.30 -7.60
CA LYS A 164 12.73 1.10 -7.49
C LYS A 164 12.93 1.46 -6.03
N LEU A 165 13.86 2.39 -5.77
CA LEU A 165 14.25 2.77 -4.41
C LEU A 165 13.58 4.07 -3.97
N TYR A 166 13.78 4.43 -2.71
CA TYR A 166 13.27 5.65 -2.10
C TYR A 166 13.52 6.91 -2.96
N GLU A 167 14.69 7.05 -3.58
CA GLU A 167 15.03 8.23 -4.41
C GLU A 167 14.11 8.35 -5.64
N ASP A 168 13.72 7.22 -6.24
CA ASP A 168 12.79 7.20 -7.37
C ASP A 168 11.39 7.57 -6.91
N THR A 169 10.92 7.00 -5.80
CA THR A 169 9.65 7.34 -5.15
C THR A 169 9.60 8.82 -4.76
N ALA A 170 10.66 9.34 -4.14
CA ALA A 170 10.74 10.74 -3.72
C ALA A 170 10.74 11.71 -4.91
N ARG A 171 11.39 11.35 -6.01
CA ARG A 171 11.35 12.13 -7.25
C ARG A 171 9.94 12.16 -7.82
N PHE A 172 9.31 10.99 -7.98
CA PHE A 172 7.93 10.88 -8.47
C PHE A 172 6.97 11.73 -7.65
N MET A 173 7.00 11.63 -6.32
CA MET A 173 6.11 12.36 -5.43
C MET A 173 6.27 13.88 -5.54
N LYS A 174 7.51 14.37 -5.66
CA LYS A 174 7.78 15.80 -5.86
C LYS A 174 7.25 16.30 -7.22
N GLU A 175 7.44 15.53 -8.29
CA GLU A 175 6.94 15.83 -9.64
C GLU A 175 5.40 15.80 -9.68
N ALA A 176 4.77 14.90 -8.94
CA ALA A 176 3.32 14.83 -8.77
C ALA A 176 2.73 15.97 -7.90
N GLY A 177 3.59 16.86 -7.35
CA GLY A 177 3.16 18.04 -6.59
C GLY A 177 2.92 17.78 -5.11
N TYR A 178 3.68 16.85 -4.53
CA TYR A 178 3.69 16.59 -3.08
C TYR A 178 4.93 17.17 -2.41
N GLU A 179 4.81 17.43 -1.12
CA GLU A 179 5.93 17.71 -0.24
C GLU A 179 6.05 16.62 0.83
N GLN A 180 7.28 16.27 1.16
CA GLN A 180 7.56 15.35 2.25
C GLN A 180 7.44 16.09 3.58
N VAL A 181 6.50 15.65 4.42
CA VAL A 181 6.23 16.26 5.74
C VAL A 181 6.69 15.40 6.92
N TYR A 182 7.00 14.13 6.64
CA TYR A 182 7.56 13.22 7.63
C TYR A 182 8.53 12.24 6.93
N PHE A 183 9.59 11.86 7.66
CA PHE A 183 10.54 10.83 7.25
C PHE A 183 11.16 10.17 8.47
N LYS A 184 11.25 8.85 8.44
CA LYS A 184 11.90 8.07 9.50
C LYS A 184 12.50 6.80 8.93
N MET A 185 13.77 6.55 9.19
CA MET A 185 14.36 5.22 9.01
C MET A 185 13.73 4.26 10.02
N VAL A 186 13.11 3.19 9.54
CA VAL A 186 12.49 2.14 10.37
C VAL A 186 13.51 1.05 10.66
N PHE A 187 14.27 0.69 9.62
CA PHE A 187 15.42 -0.20 9.66
C PHE A 187 16.60 0.46 8.95
N GLU A 188 17.76 -0.20 8.92
CA GLU A 188 18.98 0.35 8.32
C GLU A 188 18.78 0.74 6.84
N GLU A 189 17.94 0.01 6.11
CA GLU A 189 17.76 0.16 4.67
C GLU A 189 16.29 0.32 4.25
N GLN A 190 15.41 0.71 5.20
CA GLN A 190 13.98 0.92 4.98
C GLN A 190 13.48 2.16 5.72
N SER A 191 12.62 2.93 5.10
CA SER A 191 12.06 4.14 5.68
C SER A 191 10.57 4.27 5.47
N ASP A 192 9.90 4.93 6.43
CA ASP A 192 8.56 5.47 6.33
C ASP A 192 8.61 6.96 5.99
N SER A 193 7.78 7.38 5.05
CA SER A 193 7.63 8.79 4.68
C SER A 193 6.17 9.18 4.53
N ILE A 194 5.81 10.42 4.96
CA ILE A 194 4.49 10.98 4.66
C ILE A 194 4.66 12.13 3.67
N TRP A 195 3.84 12.06 2.64
CA TRP A 195 3.77 13.02 1.57
C TRP A 195 2.43 13.74 1.60
N GLN A 196 2.45 15.07 1.64
CA GLN A 196 1.26 15.90 1.63
C GLN A 196 1.14 16.61 0.28
N ARG A 197 -0.06 16.55 -0.31
CA ARG A 197 -0.34 17.30 -1.54
C ARG A 197 -0.20 18.80 -1.29
N LYS A 198 0.53 19.47 -2.17
CA LYS A 198 0.57 20.93 -2.23
C LYS A 198 -0.73 21.46 -2.83
N ASP A 199 -1.27 22.51 -2.24
CA ASP A 199 -2.50 23.20 -2.71
C ASP A 199 -2.32 23.80 -4.09
#